data_75b982e179ea8f5b0e479577f90facda
#
_entry.id   75b982e179ea8f5b0e479577f90facda
#
_cell.length_a   1.000
_cell.length_b   1.000
_cell.length_c   1.000
_cell.angle_alpha   90.00
_cell.angle_beta   90.00
_cell.angle_gamma   90.00
#
_symmetry.space_group_name_H-M   'P 1'
#
loop_
_entity.id
_entity.type
_entity.pdbx_description
1 polymer ?
#
loop_
_entity_poly.entity_id
_entity_poly.type
_entity_poly.pdbx_seq_one_letter_code
_entity_poly.pdbx_strand_id
1 'polypeptide(L)'
;NQSLFENEVDFNLSESGVHPLKLSEILTEEEQREILHTELFYGYTNGTPELRQRVADMYGKQFSKENVLITSGSAEANFLSVMTQLDSGDEIIYMVPNYLQIFHLARSFGIKVNILPIRQELGWQWDPDELDNLINAKTKMIAVCNPNNPTGAVMSSEIMDRVIALAEDRDCWLLSDEVYRGA
;
A
#
# COMPACT_ATOMS: atom_id res chain seq x y z
N ASN A 1 2.19 -21.77 1.78
CA ASN A 1 2.23 -22.66 2.97
C ASN A 1 2.01 -21.90 4.29
N GLN A 2 2.24 -20.57 4.36
CA GLN A 2 2.01 -19.77 5.57
C GLN A 2 0.59 -19.96 6.09
N SER A 3 -0.42 -19.72 5.25
CA SER A 3 -1.85 -19.83 5.59
C SER A 3 -2.32 -21.23 6.03
N LEU A 4 -1.50 -22.27 5.84
CA LEU A 4 -1.85 -23.64 6.29
C LEU A 4 -1.46 -23.89 7.74
N PHE A 5 -0.44 -23.20 8.25
CA PHE A 5 0.18 -23.49 9.55
C PHE A 5 0.25 -22.30 10.49
N GLU A 6 -0.15 -21.10 10.04
CA GLU A 6 -0.02 -19.86 10.82
C GLU A 6 -0.74 -19.89 12.17
N ASN A 7 -1.82 -20.70 12.29
CA ASN A 7 -2.59 -20.85 13.51
C ASN A 7 -2.28 -22.15 14.28
N GLU A 8 -1.30 -22.95 13.82
CA GLU A 8 -0.97 -24.25 14.40
C GLU A 8 0.39 -24.27 15.13
N VAL A 9 1.14 -23.15 15.07
CA VAL A 9 2.47 -23.06 15.67
C VAL A 9 2.46 -22.17 16.91
N ASP A 10 3.27 -22.51 17.91
CA ASP A 10 3.38 -21.73 19.14
C ASP A 10 4.03 -20.34 18.88
N PHE A 11 4.94 -20.28 17.90
CA PHE A 11 5.65 -19.06 17.52
C PHE A 11 5.64 -18.90 16.00
N ASN A 12 4.80 -18.01 15.50
CA ASN A 12 4.72 -17.71 14.07
C ASN A 12 5.76 -16.66 13.69
N LEU A 13 6.86 -17.08 13.08
CA LEU A 13 7.94 -16.19 12.61
C LEU A 13 7.75 -15.72 11.16
N SER A 14 6.66 -16.12 10.50
CA SER A 14 6.34 -15.72 9.13
C SER A 14 5.24 -14.65 9.06
N GLU A 15 4.59 -14.34 10.18
CA GLU A 15 3.59 -13.28 10.28
C GLU A 15 4.27 -11.91 10.40
N SER A 16 3.85 -10.98 9.59
CA SER A 16 4.33 -9.58 9.60
C SER A 16 3.32 -8.59 10.18
N GLY A 17 2.18 -9.09 10.65
CA GLY A 17 1.12 -8.29 11.28
C GLY A 17 1.50 -7.77 12.67
N VAL A 18 0.81 -6.72 13.10
CA VAL A 18 0.84 -6.27 14.48
C VAL A 18 -0.06 -7.14 15.36
N HIS A 19 0.18 -7.16 16.66
CA HIS A 19 -0.69 -7.88 17.60
C HIS A 19 -2.15 -7.42 17.46
N PRO A 20 -3.09 -8.38 17.27
CA PRO A 20 -4.51 -8.03 17.16
C PRO A 20 -5.03 -7.47 18.48
N LEU A 21 -5.72 -6.33 18.39
CA LEU A 21 -6.42 -5.74 19.54
C LEU A 21 -7.85 -6.30 19.66
N LYS A 22 -8.35 -6.39 20.90
CA LYS A 22 -9.77 -6.67 21.13
C LYS A 22 -10.59 -5.39 21.02
N LEU A 23 -11.83 -5.47 20.58
CA LEU A 23 -12.73 -4.33 20.58
C LEU A 23 -12.83 -3.67 21.97
N SER A 24 -12.78 -4.46 23.04
CA SER A 24 -12.81 -3.96 24.43
C SER A 24 -11.55 -3.19 24.85
N GLU A 25 -10.46 -3.26 24.09
CA GLU A 25 -9.21 -2.52 24.36
C GLU A 25 -9.17 -1.15 23.67
N ILE A 26 -9.98 -0.98 22.62
CA ILE A 26 -10.00 0.23 21.79
C ILE A 26 -11.30 1.04 21.91
N LEU A 27 -12.37 0.44 22.45
CA LEU A 27 -13.69 1.07 22.56
C LEU A 27 -14.09 1.25 24.02
N THR A 28 -14.73 2.38 24.30
CA THR A 28 -15.42 2.61 25.56
C THR A 28 -16.62 1.67 25.71
N GLU A 29 -17.16 1.50 26.93
CA GLU A 29 -18.36 0.68 27.15
C GLU A 29 -19.59 1.21 26.40
N GLU A 30 -19.66 2.52 26.15
CA GLU A 30 -20.74 3.13 25.39
C GLU A 30 -20.64 2.77 23.92
N GLU A 31 -19.46 2.94 23.32
CA GLU A 31 -19.19 2.57 21.91
C GLU A 31 -19.38 1.07 21.67
N GLN A 32 -19.01 0.21 22.65
CA GLN A 32 -19.28 -1.23 22.57
C GLN A 32 -20.79 -1.52 22.52
N ARG A 33 -21.60 -0.79 23.28
CA ARG A 33 -23.06 -0.92 23.23
C ARG A 33 -23.61 -0.42 21.89
N GLU A 34 -23.11 0.68 21.37
CA GLU A 34 -23.53 1.20 20.07
C GLU A 34 -23.25 0.23 18.93
N ILE A 35 -22.08 -0.41 18.91
CA ILE A 35 -21.75 -1.42 17.90
C ILE A 35 -22.76 -2.58 17.90
N LEU A 36 -23.22 -3.04 19.06
CA LEU A 36 -24.21 -4.12 19.16
C LEU A 36 -25.58 -3.75 18.58
N HIS A 37 -25.89 -2.47 18.46
CA HIS A 37 -27.14 -1.94 17.90
C HIS A 37 -26.99 -1.44 16.44
N THR A 38 -25.80 -1.62 15.84
CA THR A 38 -25.58 -1.22 14.45
C THR A 38 -26.38 -2.11 13.51
N GLU A 39 -27.19 -1.51 12.66
CA GLU A 39 -27.91 -2.20 11.61
C GLU A 39 -26.96 -2.69 10.52
N LEU A 40 -27.07 -3.97 10.15
CA LEU A 40 -26.31 -4.58 9.07
C LEU A 40 -27.02 -4.34 7.74
N PHE A 41 -26.77 -3.20 7.13
CA PHE A 41 -27.35 -2.80 5.84
C PHE A 41 -26.27 -2.51 4.80
N TYR A 42 -26.69 -2.33 3.55
CA TYR A 42 -25.79 -1.85 2.50
C TYR A 42 -25.36 -0.39 2.78
N GLY A 43 -24.11 -0.22 3.16
CA GLY A 43 -23.50 1.08 3.41
C GLY A 43 -23.10 1.82 2.13
N TYR A 44 -22.23 2.79 2.29
CA TYR A 44 -21.64 3.52 1.17
C TYR A 44 -20.59 2.67 0.47
N THR A 45 -20.67 2.54 -0.85
CA THR A 45 -19.71 1.73 -1.63
C THR A 45 -18.28 2.24 -1.58
N ASN A 46 -18.08 3.52 -1.29
CA ASN A 46 -16.77 4.18 -1.17
C ASN A 46 -16.38 4.53 0.27
N GLY A 47 -17.15 4.05 1.25
CA GLY A 47 -16.97 4.37 2.67
C GLY A 47 -17.83 5.54 3.14
N THR A 48 -18.14 5.57 4.44
CA THR A 48 -18.97 6.64 5.01
C THR A 48 -18.29 8.00 4.84
N PRO A 49 -19.05 9.08 4.61
CA PRO A 49 -18.48 10.42 4.47
C PRO A 49 -17.62 10.85 5.66
N GLU A 50 -18.00 10.42 6.88
CA GLU A 50 -17.27 10.72 8.10
C GLU A 50 -15.91 10.02 8.12
N LEU A 51 -15.86 8.71 7.87
CA LEU A 51 -14.62 7.95 7.84
C LEU A 51 -13.67 8.49 6.76
N ARG A 52 -14.19 8.75 5.56
CA ARG A 52 -13.42 9.33 4.46
C ARG A 52 -12.84 10.70 4.84
N GLN A 53 -13.61 11.56 5.53
CA GLN A 53 -13.11 12.85 5.97
C GLN A 53 -12.02 12.70 7.04
N ARG A 54 -12.19 11.82 8.03
CA ARG A 54 -11.16 11.53 9.05
C ARG A 54 -9.86 11.04 8.42
N VAL A 55 -9.94 10.18 7.40
CA VAL A 55 -8.75 9.73 6.65
C VAL A 55 -8.11 10.90 5.89
N ALA A 56 -8.90 11.73 5.20
CA ALA A 56 -8.38 12.90 4.49
C ALA A 56 -7.63 13.87 5.43
N ASP A 57 -8.17 14.10 6.63
CA ASP A 57 -7.59 15.00 7.63
C ASP A 57 -6.19 14.55 8.09
N MET A 58 -5.87 13.24 7.99
CA MET A 58 -4.52 12.70 8.29
C MET A 58 -3.47 13.12 7.27
N TYR A 59 -3.88 13.51 6.06
CA TYR A 59 -3.00 13.90 4.97
C TYR A 59 -2.89 15.42 4.77
N GLY A 60 -3.68 16.19 5.51
CA GLY A 60 -3.60 17.65 5.53
C GLY A 60 -4.78 18.35 4.84
N LYS A 61 -4.83 19.67 5.00
CA LYS A 61 -5.99 20.49 4.62
C LYS A 61 -6.29 20.57 3.12
N GLN A 62 -5.33 20.18 2.28
CA GLN A 62 -5.49 20.14 0.83
C GLN A 62 -6.34 18.95 0.35
N PHE A 63 -6.57 17.96 1.23
CA PHE A 63 -7.37 16.78 0.93
C PHE A 63 -8.75 16.86 1.58
N SER A 64 -9.71 16.24 0.94
CA SER A 64 -11.09 16.12 1.40
C SER A 64 -11.57 14.67 1.27
N LYS A 65 -12.72 14.36 1.80
CA LYS A 65 -13.33 13.03 1.63
C LYS A 65 -13.45 12.57 0.16
N GLU A 66 -13.46 13.52 -0.81
CA GLU A 66 -13.54 13.18 -2.23
C GLU A 66 -12.25 12.59 -2.79
N ASN A 67 -11.14 12.73 -2.06
CA ASN A 67 -9.85 12.12 -2.39
C ASN A 67 -9.65 10.73 -1.74
N VAL A 68 -10.64 10.22 -1.01
CA VAL A 68 -10.54 8.98 -0.24
C VAL A 68 -11.56 7.95 -0.70
N LEU A 69 -11.07 6.75 -0.98
CA LEU A 69 -11.86 5.55 -1.20
C LEU A 69 -11.52 4.54 -0.08
N ILE A 70 -12.54 4.09 0.64
CA ILE A 70 -12.39 3.03 1.64
C ILE A 70 -12.58 1.68 0.97
N THR A 71 -11.67 0.77 1.23
CA THR A 71 -11.63 -0.60 0.67
C THR A 71 -11.58 -1.65 1.79
N SER A 72 -11.84 -2.91 1.44
CA SER A 72 -11.68 -4.03 2.36
C SER A 72 -10.20 -4.43 2.47
N GLY A 73 -9.42 -3.55 3.10
CA GLY A 73 -7.98 -3.69 3.26
C GLY A 73 -7.17 -3.18 2.06
N SER A 74 -5.85 -3.07 2.26
CA SER A 74 -4.90 -2.61 1.24
C SER A 74 -4.84 -3.54 0.02
N ALA A 75 -5.18 -4.82 0.18
CA ALA A 75 -5.20 -5.77 -0.93
C ALA A 75 -6.24 -5.40 -2.00
N GLU A 76 -7.42 -4.93 -1.61
CA GLU A 76 -8.41 -4.41 -2.56
C GLU A 76 -7.95 -3.08 -3.16
N ALA A 77 -7.37 -2.19 -2.35
CA ALA A 77 -6.82 -0.93 -2.84
C ALA A 77 -5.74 -1.14 -3.91
N ASN A 78 -4.81 -2.06 -3.69
CA ASN A 78 -3.78 -2.44 -4.65
C ASN A 78 -4.39 -3.02 -5.94
N PHE A 79 -5.38 -3.90 -5.81
CA PHE A 79 -6.09 -4.47 -6.97
C PHE A 79 -6.75 -3.36 -7.81
N LEU A 80 -7.51 -2.49 -7.17
CA LEU A 80 -8.20 -1.38 -7.85
C LEU A 80 -7.22 -0.42 -8.50
N SER A 81 -6.10 -0.08 -7.83
CA SER A 81 -5.08 0.80 -8.37
C SER A 81 -4.46 0.25 -9.65
N VAL A 82 -4.10 -1.05 -9.66
CA VAL A 82 -3.55 -1.70 -10.86
C VAL A 82 -4.59 -1.77 -11.98
N MET A 83 -5.83 -2.18 -11.66
CA MET A 83 -6.90 -2.40 -12.65
C MET A 83 -7.41 -1.12 -13.30
N THR A 84 -7.37 0.01 -12.59
CA THR A 84 -7.96 1.26 -13.08
C THR A 84 -6.94 2.20 -13.71
N GLN A 85 -5.65 2.03 -13.41
CA GLN A 85 -4.60 2.94 -13.86
C GLN A 85 -3.70 2.35 -14.94
N LEU A 86 -3.80 1.05 -15.21
CA LEU A 86 -2.88 0.36 -16.13
C LEU A 86 -3.63 -0.50 -17.14
N ASP A 87 -3.12 -0.49 -18.37
CA ASP A 87 -3.58 -1.33 -19.46
C ASP A 87 -2.54 -2.39 -19.85
N SER A 88 -3.00 -3.44 -20.54
CA SER A 88 -2.10 -4.47 -21.08
C SER A 88 -1.10 -3.84 -22.06
N GLY A 89 0.19 -4.09 -21.82
CA GLY A 89 1.30 -3.52 -22.60
C GLY A 89 1.97 -2.32 -21.95
N ASP A 90 1.38 -1.78 -20.88
CA ASP A 90 2.06 -0.80 -20.02
C ASP A 90 3.21 -1.43 -19.24
N GLU A 91 4.06 -0.59 -18.69
CA GLU A 91 5.17 -1.01 -17.83
C GLU A 91 5.04 -0.36 -16.44
N ILE A 92 5.36 -1.15 -15.40
CA ILE A 92 5.53 -0.63 -14.05
C ILE A 92 6.96 -0.82 -13.57
N ILE A 93 7.43 0.09 -12.72
CA ILE A 93 8.64 -0.10 -11.91
C ILE A 93 8.18 -0.57 -10.53
N TYR A 94 8.74 -1.69 -10.08
CA TYR A 94 8.32 -2.34 -8.84
C TYR A 94 9.50 -2.61 -7.93
N MET A 95 9.46 -2.03 -6.72
CA MET A 95 10.50 -2.20 -5.71
C MET A 95 10.52 -3.64 -5.17
N VAL A 96 11.72 -4.24 -5.02
CA VAL A 96 11.91 -5.56 -4.42
C VAL A 96 13.11 -5.59 -3.46
N PRO A 97 13.09 -6.44 -2.39
CA PRO A 97 11.99 -7.30 -1.96
C PRO A 97 10.75 -6.53 -1.51
N ASN A 98 9.57 -7.11 -1.73
CA ASN A 98 8.30 -6.48 -1.38
C ASN A 98 7.19 -7.54 -1.26
N TYR A 99 6.00 -7.13 -0.80
CA TYR A 99 4.78 -7.94 -0.84
C TYR A 99 4.29 -8.12 -2.28
N LEU A 100 4.25 -9.36 -2.75
CA LEU A 100 4.20 -9.67 -4.18
C LEU A 100 2.84 -9.48 -4.88
N GLN A 101 1.82 -8.96 -4.23
CA GLN A 101 0.48 -8.84 -4.82
C GLN A 101 0.49 -7.99 -6.10
N ILE A 102 1.01 -6.76 -6.03
CA ILE A 102 1.06 -5.85 -7.19
C ILE A 102 1.86 -6.47 -8.33
N PHE A 103 2.98 -7.11 -8.00
CA PHE A 103 3.81 -7.82 -8.99
C PHE A 103 3.03 -8.88 -9.76
N HIS A 104 2.29 -9.73 -9.04
CA HIS A 104 1.51 -10.80 -9.67
C HIS A 104 0.29 -10.27 -10.42
N LEU A 105 -0.40 -9.28 -9.89
CA LEU A 105 -1.51 -8.61 -10.56
C LEU A 105 -1.07 -8.01 -11.90
N ALA A 106 -0.03 -7.18 -11.88
CA ALA A 106 0.49 -6.55 -13.09
C ALA A 106 0.82 -7.60 -14.17
N ARG A 107 1.55 -8.65 -13.81
CA ARG A 107 1.87 -9.72 -14.76
C ARG A 107 0.64 -10.46 -15.28
N SER A 108 -0.36 -10.68 -14.43
CA SER A 108 -1.60 -11.37 -14.82
C SER A 108 -2.43 -10.56 -15.82
N PHE A 109 -2.28 -9.24 -15.82
CA PHE A 109 -2.96 -8.35 -16.77
C PHE A 109 -2.10 -7.98 -17.98
N GLY A 110 -0.97 -8.64 -18.18
CA GLY A 110 -0.11 -8.40 -19.34
C GLY A 110 0.70 -7.10 -19.23
N ILE A 111 0.90 -6.60 -18.03
CA ILE A 111 1.71 -5.42 -17.73
C ILE A 111 3.14 -5.90 -17.46
N LYS A 112 4.12 -5.24 -18.06
CA LYS A 112 5.53 -5.57 -17.85
C LYS A 112 6.01 -4.98 -16.54
N VAL A 113 6.67 -5.81 -15.73
CA VAL A 113 7.25 -5.38 -14.45
C VAL A 113 8.76 -5.24 -14.57
N ASN A 114 9.24 -4.01 -14.42
CA ASN A 114 10.66 -3.69 -14.30
C ASN A 114 11.03 -3.65 -12.82
N ILE A 115 12.02 -4.42 -12.43
CA ILE A 115 12.41 -4.58 -11.03
C ILE A 115 13.37 -3.47 -10.60
N LEU A 116 13.05 -2.81 -9.48
CA LEU A 116 13.92 -1.86 -8.78
C LEU A 116 14.38 -2.50 -7.46
N PRO A 117 15.62 -3.01 -7.38
CA PRO A 117 16.07 -3.69 -6.18
C PRO A 117 16.46 -2.70 -5.08
N ILE A 118 16.02 -2.97 -3.85
CA ILE A 118 16.60 -2.38 -2.64
C ILE A 118 17.69 -3.32 -2.11
N ARG A 119 18.76 -2.76 -1.54
CA ARG A 119 19.95 -3.52 -1.16
C ARG A 119 20.35 -3.31 0.29
N GLN A 120 20.76 -4.38 0.94
CA GLN A 120 21.20 -4.34 2.33
C GLN A 120 22.41 -3.41 2.52
N GLU A 121 23.35 -3.44 1.60
CA GLU A 121 24.56 -2.58 1.61
C GLU A 121 24.26 -1.08 1.46
N LEU A 122 23.06 -0.74 0.95
CA LEU A 122 22.54 0.63 0.86
C LEU A 122 21.51 0.94 1.99
N GLY A 123 21.49 0.15 3.07
CA GLY A 123 20.51 0.31 4.14
C GLY A 123 19.07 0.00 3.70
N TRP A 124 18.90 -0.94 2.77
CA TRP A 124 17.63 -1.29 2.15
C TRP A 124 16.98 -0.12 1.39
N GLN A 125 17.81 0.72 0.80
CA GLN A 125 17.39 1.72 -0.17
C GLN A 125 17.72 1.21 -1.59
N TRP A 126 17.13 1.83 -2.62
CA TRP A 126 17.59 1.63 -4.00
C TRP A 126 18.67 2.64 -4.36
N ASP A 127 19.37 2.35 -5.45
CA ASP A 127 20.27 3.30 -6.10
C ASP A 127 19.44 4.27 -6.96
N PRO A 128 19.48 5.58 -6.72
CA PRO A 128 18.74 6.57 -7.51
C PRO A 128 19.02 6.50 -9.02
N ASP A 129 20.23 6.15 -9.42
CA ASP A 129 20.60 6.05 -10.84
C ASP A 129 19.92 4.83 -11.52
N GLU A 130 19.59 3.78 -10.77
CA GLU A 130 18.85 2.63 -11.30
C GLU A 130 17.42 2.99 -11.67
N LEU A 131 16.74 3.81 -10.85
CA LEU A 131 15.39 4.26 -11.14
C LEU A 131 15.34 5.06 -12.45
N ASP A 132 16.29 5.99 -12.64
CA ASP A 132 16.40 6.80 -13.87
C ASP A 132 16.62 5.94 -15.12
N ASN A 133 17.35 4.83 -14.98
CA ASN A 133 17.61 3.90 -16.09
C ASN A 133 16.43 2.97 -16.41
N LEU A 134 15.55 2.73 -15.45
CA LEU A 134 14.38 1.84 -15.63
C LEU A 134 13.19 2.55 -16.25
N ILE A 135 13.03 3.86 -15.99
CA ILE A 135 11.87 4.62 -16.46
C ILE A 135 11.96 4.89 -17.97
N ASN A 136 10.83 4.69 -18.65
CA ASN A 136 10.75 4.94 -20.09
C ASN A 136 9.31 5.39 -20.47
N ALA A 137 9.07 5.69 -21.74
CA ALA A 137 7.79 6.21 -22.23
C ALA A 137 6.58 5.27 -22.01
N LYS A 138 6.80 3.98 -21.73
CA LYS A 138 5.75 3.01 -21.41
C LYS A 138 5.53 2.84 -19.91
N THR A 139 6.41 3.42 -19.08
CA THR A 139 6.24 3.36 -17.63
C THR A 139 5.05 4.22 -17.24
N LYS A 140 4.04 3.60 -16.63
CA LYS A 140 2.80 4.24 -16.18
C LYS A 140 2.68 4.31 -14.66
N MET A 141 3.46 3.50 -13.95
CA MET A 141 3.43 3.47 -12.49
C MET A 141 4.79 3.12 -11.91
N ILE A 142 5.14 3.79 -10.81
CA ILE A 142 6.20 3.39 -9.90
C ILE A 142 5.50 2.91 -8.63
N ALA A 143 5.74 1.67 -8.20
CA ALA A 143 5.09 1.10 -7.03
C ALA A 143 6.12 0.76 -5.95
N VAL A 144 5.94 1.36 -4.78
CA VAL A 144 6.82 1.24 -3.61
C VAL A 144 6.02 0.80 -2.37
N CYS A 145 6.71 0.30 -1.35
CA CYS A 145 6.14 0.00 -0.04
C CYS A 145 6.99 0.70 1.03
N ASN A 146 6.37 1.57 1.83
CA ASN A 146 7.08 2.38 2.81
C ASN A 146 6.22 2.64 4.07
N PRO A 147 6.55 2.07 5.24
CA PRO A 147 7.67 1.16 5.52
C PRO A 147 7.59 -0.15 4.74
N ASN A 148 8.75 -0.73 4.40
CA ASN A 148 8.84 -1.87 3.50
C ASN A 148 8.56 -3.21 4.19
N ASN A 149 7.79 -4.07 3.55
CA ASN A 149 7.68 -5.49 3.86
C ASN A 149 8.53 -6.28 2.83
N PRO A 150 9.55 -7.09 3.22
CA PRO A 150 9.75 -7.63 4.57
C PRO A 150 10.88 -6.96 5.38
N THR A 151 11.55 -5.92 4.88
CA THR A 151 12.79 -5.44 5.49
C THR A 151 12.58 -4.54 6.71
N GLY A 152 11.39 -3.95 6.85
CA GLY A 152 11.10 -2.91 7.86
C GLY A 152 11.76 -1.57 7.55
N ALA A 153 12.47 -1.45 6.44
CA ALA A 153 13.17 -0.21 6.09
C ALA A 153 12.17 0.91 5.76
N VAL A 154 12.53 2.11 6.18
CA VAL A 154 11.83 3.35 5.82
C VAL A 154 12.68 4.10 4.80
N MET A 155 12.06 4.49 3.71
CA MET A 155 12.73 5.33 2.71
C MET A 155 13.12 6.67 3.30
N SER A 156 14.34 7.15 2.95
CA SER A 156 14.73 8.51 3.28
C SER A 156 13.86 9.52 2.54
N SER A 157 13.68 10.71 3.12
CA SER A 157 12.96 11.80 2.47
C SER A 157 13.59 12.18 1.12
N GLU A 158 14.92 12.16 1.05
CA GLU A 158 15.67 12.45 -0.19
C GLU A 158 15.31 11.48 -1.32
N ILE A 159 15.24 10.19 -1.03
CA ILE A 159 14.84 9.17 -2.01
C ILE A 159 13.38 9.33 -2.40
N MET A 160 12.50 9.60 -1.43
CA MET A 160 11.09 9.81 -1.71
C MET A 160 10.86 11.05 -2.58
N ASP A 161 11.50 12.17 -2.25
CA ASP A 161 11.42 13.41 -3.04
C ASP A 161 11.89 13.20 -4.50
N ARG A 162 12.96 12.40 -4.68
CA ARG A 162 13.42 12.06 -6.03
C ARG A 162 12.43 11.23 -6.81
N VAL A 163 11.80 10.24 -6.17
CA VAL A 163 10.77 9.41 -6.81
C VAL A 163 9.55 10.24 -7.20
N ILE A 164 9.10 11.13 -6.30
CA ILE A 164 7.99 12.03 -6.58
C ILE A 164 8.31 12.92 -7.78
N ALA A 165 9.47 13.58 -7.76
CA ALA A 165 9.89 14.46 -8.86
C ALA A 165 9.99 13.71 -10.20
N LEU A 166 10.47 12.47 -10.18
CA LEU A 166 10.59 11.66 -11.39
C LEU A 166 9.21 11.20 -11.90
N ALA A 167 8.31 10.83 -11.00
CA ALA A 167 6.94 10.45 -11.36
C ALA A 167 6.18 11.63 -11.99
N GLU A 168 6.35 12.83 -11.44
CA GLU A 168 5.80 14.08 -12.01
C GLU A 168 6.40 14.41 -13.38
N ASP A 169 7.74 14.36 -13.54
CA ASP A 169 8.43 14.64 -14.80
C ASP A 169 7.99 13.69 -15.93
N ARG A 170 7.69 12.46 -15.59
CA ARG A 170 7.35 11.41 -16.55
C ARG A 170 5.84 11.16 -16.70
N ASP A 171 5.03 11.94 -16.02
CA ASP A 171 3.55 11.78 -16.02
C ASP A 171 3.13 10.34 -15.74
N CYS A 172 3.69 9.75 -14.68
CA CYS A 172 3.36 8.40 -14.22
C CYS A 172 2.85 8.39 -12.78
N TRP A 173 2.04 7.39 -12.45
CA TRP A 173 1.51 7.21 -11.11
C TRP A 173 2.62 6.81 -10.13
N LEU A 174 2.62 7.36 -8.92
CA LEU A 174 3.35 6.83 -7.78
C LEU A 174 2.37 6.15 -6.83
N LEU A 175 2.45 4.82 -6.73
CA LEU A 175 1.72 4.03 -5.75
C LEU A 175 2.61 3.77 -4.55
N SER A 176 2.25 4.30 -3.39
CA SER A 176 2.93 4.03 -2.11
C SER A 176 2.03 3.14 -1.26
N ASP A 177 2.42 1.89 -1.06
CA ASP A 177 1.78 1.01 -0.09
C ASP A 177 2.32 1.35 1.30
N GLU A 178 1.44 1.94 2.12
CA GLU A 178 1.78 2.44 3.46
C GLU A 178 1.09 1.62 4.57
N VAL A 179 0.85 0.33 4.35
CA VAL A 179 0.13 -0.54 5.31
C VAL A 179 0.78 -0.54 6.69
N TYR A 180 2.09 -0.31 6.79
CA TYR A 180 2.82 -0.24 8.06
C TYR A 180 3.03 1.18 8.59
N ARG A 181 2.35 2.18 8.02
CA ARG A 181 2.44 3.55 8.51
C ARG A 181 1.92 3.64 9.94
N GLY A 182 2.79 4.06 10.86
CA GLY A 182 2.48 4.20 12.29
C GLY A 182 2.62 2.91 13.11
N ALA A 183 3.15 1.83 12.53
CA ALA A 183 3.46 0.59 13.24
C ALA A 183 4.77 0.69 14.04
#